data_f2f86420d66b05194cdd7cc66a497445
#
_entry.id   f2f86420d66b05194cdd7cc66a497445
#
_cell.length_a   1.000
_cell.length_b   1.000
_cell.length_c   1.000
_cell.angle_alpha   90.00
_cell.angle_beta   90.00
_cell.angle_gamma   90.00
#
_symmetry.space_group_name_H-M   'P 1'
#
loop_
_entity.id
_entity.type
_entity.pdbx_description
1 polymer ?
#
loop_
_entity_poly.entity_id
_entity_poly.type
_entity_poly.pdbx_seq_one_letter_code
_entity_poly.pdbx_strand_id
1 'polypeptide(L)'
;VFPYIEPLTPAQKTAEAQRLQQDRAAIRAAVWNSNEERALDEAQKVAAAEMERVRTAEGKATTYLAVLAALVPVIITLQAANWEKKAGPAPDAARLFVLALATVYVAGAGFNAFKTLQVRGFQKLGEPELVAAWQTPNPLRKLTRGTLLATRNSRDVVNEKVTRILVTHEHLLRAFGIFILLLLLDPLFY
;
A
#
# COMPACT_ATOMS: atom_id res chain seq x y z
N VAL A 1 -16.70 -8.08 -9.03
CA VAL A 1 -16.50 -6.69 -8.56
C VAL A 1 -15.06 -6.30 -8.83
N PHE A 2 -14.84 -5.10 -9.37
CA PHE A 2 -13.49 -4.58 -9.63
C PHE A 2 -12.84 -4.16 -8.31
N PRO A 3 -11.59 -4.57 -7.97
CA PRO A 3 -10.95 -4.17 -6.72
C PRO A 3 -10.63 -2.68 -6.74
N TYR A 4 -11.10 -1.95 -5.74
CA TYR A 4 -10.80 -0.53 -5.56
C TYR A 4 -10.77 -0.19 -4.06
N ILE A 5 -10.16 0.96 -3.76
CA ILE A 5 -10.17 1.50 -2.42
C ILE A 5 -11.46 2.30 -2.26
N GLU A 6 -12.36 1.81 -1.43
CA GLU A 6 -13.62 2.49 -1.16
C GLU A 6 -13.34 3.81 -0.41
N PRO A 7 -13.82 4.95 -0.93
CA PRO A 7 -13.66 6.21 -0.23
C PRO A 7 -14.51 6.22 1.04
N LEU A 8 -13.92 6.70 2.12
CA LEU A 8 -14.63 6.85 3.39
C LEU A 8 -15.85 7.75 3.24
N THR A 9 -16.96 7.34 3.80
CA THR A 9 -18.16 8.17 3.91
C THR A 9 -17.89 9.41 4.79
N PRO A 10 -18.69 10.49 4.66
CA PRO A 10 -18.53 11.66 5.53
C PRO A 10 -18.56 11.32 7.03
N ALA A 11 -19.45 10.40 7.44
CA ALA A 11 -19.56 9.94 8.82
C ALA A 11 -18.28 9.22 9.29
N GLN A 12 -17.72 8.34 8.45
CA GLN A 12 -16.47 7.65 8.75
C GLN A 12 -15.28 8.63 8.86
N LYS A 13 -15.20 9.62 7.96
CA LYS A 13 -14.16 10.67 8.03
C LYS A 13 -14.24 11.46 9.34
N THR A 14 -15.45 11.82 9.76
CA THR A 14 -15.67 12.53 11.03
C THR A 14 -15.27 11.66 12.23
N ALA A 15 -15.67 10.38 12.23
CA ALA A 15 -15.30 9.44 13.29
C ALA A 15 -13.78 9.22 13.36
N GLU A 16 -13.10 9.09 12.23
CA GLU A 16 -11.62 8.99 12.19
C GLU A 16 -10.93 10.25 12.71
N ALA A 17 -11.42 11.44 12.31
CA ALA A 17 -10.89 12.71 12.81
C ALA A 17 -11.06 12.84 14.34
N GLN A 18 -12.22 12.46 14.86
CA GLN A 18 -12.47 12.44 16.30
C GLN A 18 -11.54 11.46 17.02
N ARG A 19 -11.39 10.23 16.50
CA ARG A 19 -10.48 9.24 17.05
C ARG A 19 -9.03 9.72 17.06
N LEU A 20 -8.59 10.34 15.96
CA LEU A 20 -7.25 10.94 15.90
C LEU A 20 -7.03 12.02 16.97
N GLN A 21 -8.02 12.89 17.20
CA GLN A 21 -7.96 13.91 18.23
C GLN A 21 -7.92 13.29 19.64
N GLN A 22 -8.73 12.26 19.91
CA GLN A 22 -8.72 11.52 21.18
C GLN A 22 -7.38 10.85 21.44
N ASP A 23 -6.81 10.15 20.44
CA ASP A 23 -5.50 9.51 20.56
C ASP A 23 -4.39 10.55 20.85
N ARG A 24 -4.41 11.68 20.15
CA ARG A 24 -3.46 12.78 20.38
C ARG A 24 -3.61 13.37 21.79
N ALA A 25 -4.84 13.55 22.26
CA ALA A 25 -5.10 14.06 23.62
C ALA A 25 -4.61 13.06 24.67
N ALA A 26 -4.89 11.77 24.50
CA ALA A 26 -4.41 10.71 25.37
C ALA A 26 -2.88 10.66 25.45
N ILE A 27 -2.19 10.73 24.31
CA ILE A 27 -0.71 10.75 24.27
C ILE A 27 -0.16 11.99 24.99
N ARG A 28 -0.78 13.16 24.82
CA ARG A 28 -0.36 14.39 25.49
C ARG A 28 -0.58 14.36 27.00
N ALA A 29 -1.67 13.74 27.44
CA ALA A 29 -2.02 13.61 28.85
C ALA A 29 -1.24 12.50 29.58
N ALA A 30 -0.66 11.56 28.83
CA ALA A 30 0.05 10.42 29.41
C ALA A 30 1.22 10.85 30.31
N VAL A 31 1.35 10.17 31.46
CA VAL A 31 2.39 10.39 32.47
C VAL A 31 3.08 9.06 32.74
N TRP A 32 4.41 9.04 32.68
CA TRP A 32 5.26 7.86 32.93
C TRP A 32 6.12 8.10 34.16
N ASN A 33 5.51 8.02 35.36
CA ASN A 33 6.12 8.50 36.60
C ASN A 33 7.30 7.67 37.12
N SER A 34 7.47 6.43 36.69
CA SER A 34 8.46 5.53 37.29
C SER A 34 9.41 4.86 36.29
N ASN A 35 9.23 5.04 34.99
CA ASN A 35 10.09 4.37 34.02
C ASN A 35 10.06 5.07 32.63
N GLU A 36 10.55 6.30 32.58
CA GLU A 36 10.56 7.11 31.36
C GLU A 36 11.46 6.52 30.27
N GLU A 37 12.56 5.85 30.62
CA GLU A 37 13.45 5.18 29.67
C GLU A 37 12.73 4.00 28.99
N ARG A 38 12.04 3.17 29.78
CA ARG A 38 11.26 2.07 29.24
C ARG A 38 10.12 2.55 28.35
N ALA A 39 9.45 3.65 28.75
CA ALA A 39 8.40 4.25 27.94
C ALA A 39 8.93 4.76 26.59
N LEU A 40 10.12 5.33 26.57
CA LEU A 40 10.79 5.75 25.32
C LEU A 40 11.17 4.53 24.47
N ASP A 41 11.74 3.48 25.06
CA ASP A 41 12.09 2.24 24.35
C ASP A 41 10.84 1.61 23.70
N GLU A 42 9.74 1.48 24.43
CA GLU A 42 8.49 0.96 23.88
C GLU A 42 7.92 1.87 22.77
N ALA A 43 7.99 3.19 22.90
CA ALA A 43 7.58 4.11 21.86
C ALA A 43 8.42 3.96 20.59
N GLN A 44 9.74 3.76 20.74
CA GLN A 44 10.65 3.51 19.63
C GLN A 44 10.36 2.17 18.94
N LYS A 45 10.06 1.12 19.69
CA LYS A 45 9.64 -0.19 19.13
C LYS A 45 8.36 -0.05 18.29
N VAL A 46 7.36 0.68 18.79
CA VAL A 46 6.13 0.94 18.04
C VAL A 46 6.42 1.71 16.75
N ALA A 47 7.26 2.74 16.80
CA ALA A 47 7.67 3.50 15.64
C ALA A 47 8.45 2.64 14.63
N ALA A 48 9.35 1.77 15.11
CA ALA A 48 10.11 0.84 14.28
C ALA A 48 9.19 -0.18 13.59
N ALA A 49 8.19 -0.71 14.30
CA ALA A 49 7.21 -1.63 13.73
C ALA A 49 6.37 -0.98 12.61
N GLU A 50 5.93 0.27 12.78
CA GLU A 50 5.21 0.99 11.71
C GLU A 50 6.13 1.28 10.51
N MET A 51 7.41 1.59 10.73
CA MET A 51 8.39 1.77 9.67
C MET A 51 8.63 0.47 8.89
N GLU A 52 8.69 -0.66 9.58
CA GLU A 52 8.84 -1.97 8.92
C GLU A 52 7.62 -2.32 8.07
N ARG A 53 6.41 -1.96 8.51
CA ARG A 53 5.19 -2.07 7.68
C ARG A 53 5.29 -1.26 6.39
N VAL A 54 5.83 -0.03 6.45
CA VAL A 54 6.08 0.79 5.26
C VAL A 54 7.06 0.12 4.32
N ARG A 55 8.22 -0.32 4.84
CA ARG A 55 9.26 -0.99 4.05
C ARG A 55 8.74 -2.25 3.38
N THR A 56 7.98 -3.04 4.12
CA THR A 56 7.35 -4.27 3.59
C THR A 56 6.36 -3.95 2.48
N ALA A 57 5.53 -2.92 2.63
CA ALA A 57 4.59 -2.50 1.59
C ALA A 57 5.32 -1.98 0.33
N GLU A 58 6.34 -1.16 0.50
CA GLU A 58 7.16 -0.64 -0.60
C GLU A 58 7.96 -1.74 -1.31
N GLY A 59 8.54 -2.68 -0.55
CA GLY A 59 9.22 -3.84 -1.12
C GLY A 59 8.29 -4.72 -1.96
N LYS A 60 7.08 -5.00 -1.47
CA LYS A 60 6.06 -5.71 -2.25
C LYS A 60 5.63 -4.92 -3.49
N ALA A 61 5.47 -3.59 -3.39
CA ALA A 61 5.14 -2.75 -4.54
C ALA A 61 6.21 -2.84 -5.64
N THR A 62 7.48 -2.78 -5.26
CA THR A 62 8.62 -2.92 -6.19
C THR A 62 8.61 -4.30 -6.86
N THR A 63 8.39 -5.36 -6.09
CA THR A 63 8.29 -6.73 -6.62
C THR A 63 7.14 -6.84 -7.61
N TYR A 64 5.96 -6.32 -7.28
CA TYR A 64 4.81 -6.34 -8.18
C TYR A 64 5.03 -5.55 -9.46
N LEU A 65 5.69 -4.39 -9.39
CA LEU A 65 6.06 -3.62 -10.59
C LEU A 65 7.04 -4.39 -11.48
N ALA A 66 7.99 -5.12 -10.91
CA ALA A 66 8.89 -5.97 -11.68
C ALA A 66 8.13 -7.11 -12.40
N VAL A 67 7.18 -7.77 -11.72
CA VAL A 67 6.31 -8.79 -12.32
C VAL A 67 5.48 -8.18 -13.45
N LEU A 68 4.89 -7.01 -13.22
CA LEU A 68 4.10 -6.31 -14.24
C LEU A 68 4.94 -5.92 -15.46
N ALA A 69 6.17 -5.46 -15.25
CA ALA A 69 7.10 -5.16 -16.35
C ALA A 69 7.40 -6.39 -17.22
N ALA A 70 7.44 -7.59 -16.63
CA ALA A 70 7.60 -8.84 -17.35
C ALA A 70 6.32 -9.24 -18.11
N LEU A 71 5.13 -8.89 -17.63
CA LEU A 71 3.85 -9.22 -18.26
C LEU A 71 3.55 -8.33 -19.48
N VAL A 72 4.02 -7.10 -19.53
CA VAL A 72 3.75 -6.17 -20.63
C VAL A 72 4.20 -6.72 -21.99
N PRO A 73 5.44 -7.22 -22.16
CA PRO A 73 5.86 -7.86 -23.42
C PRO A 73 4.98 -9.06 -23.81
N VAL A 74 4.55 -9.86 -22.83
CA VAL A 74 3.66 -11.01 -23.08
C VAL A 74 2.33 -10.54 -23.66
N ILE A 75 1.72 -9.50 -23.07
CA ILE A 75 0.47 -8.91 -23.56
C ILE A 75 0.63 -8.41 -25.01
N ILE A 76 1.72 -7.70 -25.28
CA ILE A 76 2.02 -7.16 -26.61
C ILE A 76 2.17 -8.30 -27.63
N THR A 77 2.90 -9.37 -27.27
CA THR A 77 3.11 -10.53 -28.16
C THR A 77 1.78 -11.25 -28.46
N LEU A 78 0.95 -11.46 -27.44
CA LEU A 78 -0.37 -12.08 -27.61
C LEU A 78 -1.30 -11.22 -28.48
N GLN A 79 -1.25 -9.92 -28.31
CA GLN A 79 -2.02 -8.99 -29.12
C GLN A 79 -1.55 -8.96 -30.58
N ALA A 80 -0.23 -8.98 -30.80
CA ALA A 80 0.34 -9.05 -32.15
C ALA A 80 -0.03 -10.36 -32.87
N ALA A 81 0.07 -11.50 -32.19
CA ALA A 81 -0.33 -12.80 -32.72
C ALA A 81 -1.81 -12.83 -33.14
N ASN A 82 -2.67 -12.21 -32.35
CA ASN A 82 -4.10 -12.10 -32.64
C ASN A 82 -4.34 -11.20 -33.89
N TRP A 83 -3.60 -10.08 -33.98
CA TRP A 83 -3.68 -9.14 -35.11
C TRP A 83 -3.22 -9.77 -36.43
N GLU A 84 -2.18 -10.59 -36.39
CA GLU A 84 -1.65 -11.32 -37.53
C GLU A 84 -2.50 -12.53 -37.94
N LYS A 85 -3.65 -12.77 -37.29
CA LYS A 85 -4.52 -13.95 -37.51
C LYS A 85 -3.81 -15.29 -37.39
N LYS A 86 -2.73 -15.34 -36.61
CA LYS A 86 -1.99 -16.57 -36.27
C LYS A 86 -2.52 -17.25 -35.00
N ALA A 87 -3.59 -16.73 -34.46
CA ALA A 87 -4.24 -17.27 -33.29
C ALA A 87 -5.11 -18.51 -33.67
N GLY A 88 -5.31 -19.42 -32.74
CA GLY A 88 -6.04 -20.67 -32.92
C GLY A 88 -7.55 -20.53 -33.25
N PRO A 89 -8.38 -21.55 -33.00
CA PRO A 89 -9.77 -21.62 -33.48
C PRO A 89 -10.77 -20.74 -32.71
N ALA A 90 -10.43 -20.22 -31.53
CA ALA A 90 -11.36 -19.38 -30.79
C ALA A 90 -11.70 -18.06 -31.52
N PRO A 91 -12.93 -17.52 -31.39
CA PRO A 91 -13.32 -16.26 -32.00
C PRO A 91 -12.42 -15.10 -31.60
N ASP A 92 -11.95 -14.30 -32.57
CA ASP A 92 -11.07 -13.14 -32.34
C ASP A 92 -11.65 -12.16 -31.31
N ALA A 93 -12.97 -11.92 -31.39
CA ALA A 93 -13.65 -11.04 -30.45
C ALA A 93 -13.55 -11.54 -29.00
N ALA A 94 -13.63 -12.84 -28.75
CA ALA A 94 -13.50 -13.42 -27.43
C ALA A 94 -12.07 -13.24 -26.89
N ARG A 95 -11.05 -13.48 -27.72
CA ARG A 95 -9.64 -13.27 -27.36
C ARG A 95 -9.35 -11.82 -27.04
N LEU A 96 -9.79 -10.90 -27.90
CA LEU A 96 -9.62 -9.46 -27.69
C LEU A 96 -10.29 -9.00 -26.40
N PHE A 97 -11.48 -9.50 -26.11
CA PHE A 97 -12.19 -9.18 -24.86
C PHE A 97 -11.40 -9.65 -23.64
N VAL A 98 -10.97 -10.91 -23.63
CA VAL A 98 -10.19 -11.49 -22.51
C VAL A 98 -8.87 -10.76 -22.34
N LEU A 99 -8.17 -10.43 -23.43
CA LEU A 99 -6.92 -9.70 -23.41
C LEU A 99 -7.09 -8.25 -22.90
N ALA A 100 -8.15 -7.57 -23.35
CA ALA A 100 -8.49 -6.23 -22.88
C ALA A 100 -8.78 -6.23 -21.37
N LEU A 101 -9.52 -7.23 -20.88
CA LEU A 101 -9.80 -7.39 -19.48
C LEU A 101 -8.53 -7.65 -18.64
N ALA A 102 -7.62 -8.51 -19.12
CA ALA A 102 -6.31 -8.73 -18.51
C ALA A 102 -5.51 -7.43 -18.42
N THR A 103 -5.50 -6.65 -19.50
CA THR A 103 -4.80 -5.36 -19.58
C THR A 103 -5.33 -4.36 -18.55
N VAL A 104 -6.64 -4.30 -18.37
CA VAL A 104 -7.28 -3.41 -17.36
C VAL A 104 -6.83 -3.80 -15.94
N TYR A 105 -6.78 -5.10 -15.62
CA TYR A 105 -6.31 -5.53 -14.30
C TYR A 105 -4.82 -5.30 -14.10
N VAL A 106 -4.00 -5.53 -15.12
CA VAL A 106 -2.55 -5.23 -15.08
C VAL A 106 -2.31 -3.73 -14.86
N ALA A 107 -3.04 -2.86 -15.58
CA ALA A 107 -2.95 -1.42 -15.41
C ALA A 107 -3.40 -0.98 -14.01
N GLY A 108 -4.50 -1.56 -13.49
CA GLY A 108 -4.98 -1.30 -12.12
C GLY A 108 -3.96 -1.72 -11.05
N ALA A 109 -3.32 -2.88 -11.22
CA ALA A 109 -2.24 -3.34 -10.35
C ALA A 109 -1.06 -2.36 -10.38
N GLY A 110 -0.59 -1.98 -11.57
CA GLY A 110 0.53 -1.05 -11.75
C GLY A 110 0.25 0.31 -11.11
N PHE A 111 -0.94 0.86 -11.32
CA PHE A 111 -1.34 2.13 -10.71
C PHE A 111 -1.29 2.08 -9.18
N ASN A 112 -1.85 1.04 -8.56
CA ASN A 112 -1.86 0.94 -7.09
C ASN A 112 -0.45 0.66 -6.53
N ALA A 113 0.36 -0.18 -7.19
CA ALA A 113 1.74 -0.41 -6.79
C ALA A 113 2.57 0.89 -6.87
N PHE A 114 2.45 1.65 -7.96
CA PHE A 114 3.12 2.94 -8.11
C PHE A 114 2.68 3.95 -7.05
N LYS A 115 1.37 4.04 -6.77
CA LYS A 115 0.83 4.90 -5.71
C LYS A 115 1.37 4.53 -4.32
N THR A 116 1.67 3.26 -4.06
CA THR A 116 2.31 2.82 -2.81
C THR A 116 3.72 3.39 -2.66
N LEU A 117 4.47 3.51 -3.76
CA LEU A 117 5.83 4.05 -3.78
C LEU A 117 5.87 5.59 -3.73
N GLN A 118 4.75 6.28 -3.98
CA GLN A 118 4.73 7.74 -3.89
C GLN A 118 5.18 8.20 -2.51
N VAL A 119 6.15 9.10 -2.51
CA VAL A 119 6.70 9.68 -1.27
C VAL A 119 5.60 10.46 -0.57
N ARG A 120 5.16 9.94 0.57
CA ARG A 120 4.32 10.67 1.52
C ARG A 120 5.12 10.82 2.80
N GLY A 121 5.09 12.01 3.38
CA GLY A 121 5.87 12.33 4.57
C GLY A 121 5.52 11.41 5.74
N PHE A 122 6.40 10.49 6.04
CA PHE A 122 6.39 9.78 7.32
C PHE A 122 7.01 10.70 8.35
N GLN A 123 6.21 11.13 9.33
CA GLN A 123 6.69 12.00 10.39
C GLN A 123 7.63 11.23 11.31
N LYS A 124 8.85 11.71 11.44
CA LYS A 124 9.84 11.23 12.42
C LYS A 124 10.30 12.41 13.26
N LEU A 125 10.76 12.11 14.47
CA LEU A 125 11.58 13.05 15.21
C LEU A 125 12.92 13.18 14.49
N GLY A 126 13.27 14.39 14.10
CA GLY A 126 14.54 14.73 13.53
C GLY A 126 15.54 15.21 14.59
N GLU A 127 16.75 15.56 14.11
CA GLU A 127 17.80 16.08 14.96
C GLU A 127 17.39 17.36 15.72
N PRO A 128 16.67 18.33 15.11
CA PRO A 128 16.24 19.53 15.82
C PRO A 128 15.31 19.23 17.00
N GLU A 129 14.37 18.31 16.82
CA GLU A 129 13.44 17.91 17.87
C GLU A 129 14.17 17.19 19.01
N LEU A 130 15.18 16.36 18.67
CA LEU A 130 16.02 15.69 19.64
C LEU A 130 16.76 16.71 20.50
N VAL A 131 17.47 17.65 19.88
CA VAL A 131 18.20 18.73 20.58
C VAL A 131 17.24 19.56 21.45
N ALA A 132 16.11 19.96 20.90
CA ALA A 132 15.11 20.74 21.63
C ALA A 132 14.48 19.95 22.81
N ALA A 133 14.44 18.63 22.75
CA ALA A 133 13.97 17.82 23.87
C ALA A 133 14.98 17.86 25.03
N TRP A 134 16.26 17.73 24.75
CA TRP A 134 17.33 17.76 25.77
C TRP A 134 17.51 19.12 26.44
N GLN A 135 16.97 20.20 25.90
CA GLN A 135 16.92 21.51 26.54
C GLN A 135 15.75 21.67 27.51
N THR A 136 14.91 20.64 27.68
CA THR A 136 13.77 20.68 28.59
C THR A 136 14.02 19.92 29.91
N PRO A 137 13.32 20.24 30.99
CA PRO A 137 13.49 19.55 32.28
C PRO A 137 13.21 18.03 32.22
N ASN A 138 12.38 17.58 31.29
CA ASN A 138 11.97 16.17 31.14
C ASN A 138 12.17 15.69 29.69
N PRO A 139 13.42 15.51 29.25
CA PRO A 139 13.73 15.18 27.85
C PRO A 139 13.12 13.84 27.40
N LEU A 140 13.20 12.80 28.24
CA LEU A 140 12.69 11.47 27.90
C LEU A 140 11.16 11.49 27.67
N ARG A 141 10.43 12.19 28.54
CA ARG A 141 8.97 12.37 28.38
C ARG A 141 8.64 13.11 27.10
N LYS A 142 9.38 14.15 26.75
CA LYS A 142 9.18 14.91 25.52
C LYS A 142 9.45 14.06 24.28
N LEU A 143 10.52 13.28 24.29
CA LEU A 143 10.87 12.35 23.23
C LEU A 143 9.83 11.25 23.06
N THR A 144 9.39 10.62 24.16
CA THR A 144 8.35 9.58 24.13
C THR A 144 7.04 10.12 23.51
N ARG A 145 6.57 11.28 23.95
CA ARG A 145 5.38 11.93 23.39
C ARG A 145 5.55 12.27 21.91
N GLY A 146 6.69 12.85 21.55
CA GLY A 146 7.01 13.20 20.18
C GLY A 146 7.00 11.97 19.27
N THR A 147 7.67 10.89 19.69
CA THR A 147 7.71 9.62 18.94
C THR A 147 6.31 9.03 18.76
N LEU A 148 5.51 8.94 19.82
CA LEU A 148 4.15 8.42 19.74
C LEU A 148 3.23 9.28 18.87
N LEU A 149 3.33 10.62 18.97
CA LEU A 149 2.53 11.53 18.14
C LEU A 149 2.93 11.43 16.65
N ALA A 150 4.22 11.39 16.34
CA ALA A 150 4.72 11.22 14.99
C ALA A 150 4.25 9.88 14.39
N THR A 151 4.38 8.80 15.15
CA THR A 151 3.91 7.46 14.75
C THR A 151 2.40 7.44 14.52
N ARG A 152 1.62 8.04 15.45
CA ARG A 152 0.15 8.08 15.29
C ARG A 152 -0.28 8.90 14.07
N ASN A 153 0.37 10.02 13.80
CA ASN A 153 0.10 10.86 12.64
C ASN A 153 0.43 10.16 11.31
N SER A 154 1.43 9.28 11.32
CA SER A 154 1.85 8.53 10.12
C SER A 154 1.01 7.28 9.86
N ARG A 155 0.27 6.77 10.85
CA ARG A 155 -0.48 5.50 10.77
C ARG A 155 -1.47 5.45 9.61
N ASP A 156 -2.16 6.56 9.31
CA ASP A 156 -3.15 6.60 8.22
C ASP A 156 -2.47 6.45 6.85
N VAL A 157 -1.29 7.06 6.67
CA VAL A 157 -0.45 6.88 5.47
C VAL A 157 0.04 5.44 5.35
N VAL A 158 0.46 4.82 6.46
CA VAL A 158 0.89 3.40 6.48
C VAL A 158 -0.27 2.50 6.09
N ASN A 159 -1.45 2.69 6.68
CA ASN A 159 -2.63 1.90 6.37
C ASN A 159 -3.04 2.05 4.90
N GLU A 160 -2.98 3.26 4.34
CA GLU A 160 -3.25 3.48 2.92
C GLU A 160 -2.27 2.70 2.03
N LYS A 161 -0.96 2.71 2.34
CA LYS A 161 0.04 1.94 1.59
C LYS A 161 -0.27 0.43 1.64
N VAL A 162 -0.57 -0.10 2.82
CA VAL A 162 -0.91 -1.51 2.99
C VAL A 162 -2.18 -1.87 2.21
N THR A 163 -3.22 -1.04 2.27
CA THR A 163 -4.46 -1.25 1.50
C THR A 163 -4.20 -1.26 0.00
N ARG A 164 -3.36 -0.35 -0.51
CA ARG A 164 -3.00 -0.31 -1.93
C ARG A 164 -2.27 -1.59 -2.37
N ILE A 165 -1.41 -2.15 -1.52
CA ILE A 165 -0.74 -3.43 -1.81
C ILE A 165 -1.74 -4.59 -1.86
N LEU A 166 -2.74 -4.62 -0.98
CA LEU A 166 -3.81 -5.62 -1.03
C LEU A 166 -4.60 -5.52 -2.34
N VAL A 167 -4.98 -4.30 -2.74
CA VAL A 167 -5.69 -4.06 -4.02
C VAL A 167 -4.81 -4.44 -5.22
N THR A 168 -3.50 -4.13 -5.19
CA THR A 168 -2.55 -4.57 -6.22
C THR A 168 -2.52 -6.09 -6.34
N HIS A 169 -2.45 -6.80 -5.21
CA HIS A 169 -2.44 -8.25 -5.17
C HIS A 169 -3.72 -8.85 -5.78
N GLU A 170 -4.88 -8.31 -5.43
CA GLU A 170 -6.17 -8.70 -5.99
C GLU A 170 -6.24 -8.50 -7.51
N HIS A 171 -5.75 -7.39 -8.02
CA HIS A 171 -5.68 -7.14 -9.45
C HIS A 171 -4.76 -8.13 -10.17
N LEU A 172 -3.58 -8.43 -9.60
CA LEU A 172 -2.64 -9.40 -10.15
C LEU A 172 -3.23 -10.81 -10.19
N LEU A 173 -3.88 -11.25 -9.10
CA LEU A 173 -4.52 -12.58 -9.08
C LEU A 173 -5.58 -12.69 -10.18
N ARG A 174 -6.39 -11.66 -10.37
CA ARG A 174 -7.41 -11.64 -11.43
C ARG A 174 -6.81 -11.60 -12.81
N ALA A 175 -5.78 -10.78 -13.03
CA ALA A 175 -5.04 -10.76 -14.30
C ALA A 175 -4.48 -12.14 -14.61
N PHE A 176 -3.87 -12.81 -13.63
CA PHE A 176 -3.32 -14.15 -13.79
C PHE A 176 -4.41 -15.18 -14.13
N GLY A 177 -5.55 -15.15 -13.42
CA GLY A 177 -6.70 -16.01 -13.73
C GLY A 177 -7.23 -15.80 -15.15
N ILE A 178 -7.26 -14.55 -15.64
CA ILE A 178 -7.67 -14.22 -17.00
C ILE A 178 -6.64 -14.71 -18.03
N PHE A 179 -5.34 -14.65 -17.74
CA PHE A 179 -4.32 -15.23 -18.61
C PHE A 179 -4.45 -16.76 -18.72
N ILE A 180 -4.76 -17.45 -17.61
CA ILE A 180 -5.06 -18.88 -17.65
C ILE A 180 -6.29 -19.14 -18.53
N LEU A 181 -7.34 -18.34 -18.39
CA LEU A 181 -8.54 -18.45 -19.24
C LEU A 181 -8.20 -18.24 -20.70
N LEU A 182 -7.34 -17.27 -21.03
CA LEU A 182 -6.87 -17.02 -22.41
C LEU A 182 -6.13 -18.23 -22.98
N LEU A 183 -5.28 -18.90 -22.19
CA LEU A 183 -4.56 -20.11 -22.59
C LEU A 183 -5.51 -21.30 -22.84
N LEU A 184 -6.62 -21.36 -22.11
CA LEU A 184 -7.62 -22.42 -22.25
C LEU A 184 -8.66 -22.12 -23.34
N LEU A 185 -8.67 -20.91 -23.91
CA LEU A 185 -9.71 -20.50 -24.83
C LEU A 185 -9.68 -21.34 -26.11
N ASP A 186 -8.51 -21.54 -26.69
CA ASP A 186 -8.36 -22.32 -27.94
C ASP A 186 -8.74 -23.80 -27.80
N PRO A 187 -8.28 -24.52 -26.73
CA PRO A 187 -8.73 -25.88 -26.47
C PRO A 187 -10.23 -26.07 -26.31
N LEU A 188 -10.98 -25.03 -25.93
CA LEU A 188 -12.44 -25.08 -25.78
C LEU A 188 -13.21 -25.06 -27.11
N PHE A 189 -12.55 -24.70 -28.22
CA PHE A 189 -13.13 -24.60 -29.55
C PHE A 189 -12.61 -25.68 -30.53
N TYR A 190 -11.84 -26.61 -30.02
CA TYR A 190 -11.46 -27.86 -30.73
C TYR A 190 -12.46 -28.97 -30.40
#